data_6c53e84a89e7e2c47071aac358cf1b44
#
_entry.id   6c53e84a89e7e2c47071aac358cf1b44
#
_cell.length_a   1.000
_cell.length_b   1.000
_cell.length_c   1.000
_cell.angle_alpha   90.00
_cell.angle_beta   90.00
_cell.angle_gamma   90.00
#
_symmetry.space_group_name_H-M   'P 1'
#
loop_
_entity.id
_entity.type
_entity.pdbx_description
1 polymer ?
#
loop_
_entity_poly.entity_id
_entity_poly.type
_entity_poly.pdbx_seq_one_letter_code
_entity_poly.pdbx_strand_id
1 'polypeptide(L)'
;MKKFIYIFTILLVASCMPNKKKSNEINIYSQRHYNVDEIQYENFEKLTGIKVNVTKANADELIQRMKNEGNNSPADLFITVDVGKLWQGGNMGLFQKFEDESVFNNIDPQLLDNNGYWVPLTYRSRVIVYSNERVEKNELSTYEDLSNDKWKGRLLVRSSSNAYNQALMSSLVENLGSEETTKWSESVVANFARNPKGNDRDQVKAIAAGQGDIAIVNSYYIGLLLSSEKEEEINAGKSVSVFFPNQGEGERGAHINVSGIALTKNSPNKENAIKLIKYLNTVKAQETYVNNSYEYSVNPNVKPDEIVQAWGEFKKDPVDLNSLGTNRNEAIRIFDKTGWK
;
A
#
# COMPACT_ATOMS: atom_id res chain seq x y z
N MET A 1 -55.54 -18.39 66.44
CA MET A 1 -54.82 -18.63 65.17
C MET A 1 -54.49 -17.27 64.57
N LYS A 2 -53.20 -16.85 64.69
CA LYS A 2 -52.69 -15.57 64.11
C LYS A 2 -52.11 -15.86 62.75
N LYS A 3 -52.66 -15.26 61.68
CA LYS A 3 -52.17 -15.33 60.33
C LYS A 3 -51.04 -14.27 60.12
N PHE A 4 -49.84 -14.69 59.88
CA PHE A 4 -48.76 -13.83 59.47
C PHE A 4 -48.83 -13.62 57.94
N ILE A 5 -49.00 -12.38 57.51
CA ILE A 5 -48.91 -11.97 56.10
C ILE A 5 -47.44 -11.51 55.83
N TYR A 6 -46.69 -12.28 55.03
CA TYR A 6 -45.39 -11.86 54.54
C TYR A 6 -45.56 -10.97 53.30
N ILE A 7 -45.21 -9.69 53.45
CA ILE A 7 -45.14 -8.75 52.34
C ILE A 7 -43.73 -8.92 51.68
N PHE A 8 -43.70 -9.45 50.48
CA PHE A 8 -42.50 -9.59 49.69
C PHE A 8 -42.26 -8.29 48.92
N THR A 9 -41.33 -7.45 49.41
CA THR A 9 -40.94 -6.21 48.72
C THR A 9 -39.95 -6.55 47.63
N ILE A 10 -40.39 -6.50 46.36
CA ILE A 10 -39.52 -6.66 45.18
C ILE A 10 -38.78 -5.34 44.98
N LEU A 11 -37.47 -5.28 45.32
CA LEU A 11 -36.59 -4.20 44.95
C LEU A 11 -36.29 -4.31 43.45
N LEU A 12 -36.87 -3.43 42.64
CA LEU A 12 -36.46 -3.21 41.25
C LEU A 12 -35.10 -2.49 41.25
N VAL A 13 -34.02 -3.23 41.09
CA VAL A 13 -32.70 -2.66 40.81
C VAL A 13 -32.72 -2.20 39.34
N ALA A 14 -33.02 -0.92 39.14
CA ALA A 14 -32.77 -0.28 37.84
C ALA A 14 -31.27 -0.24 37.60
N SER A 15 -30.76 -1.20 36.81
CA SER A 15 -29.41 -1.20 36.31
C SER A 15 -29.24 -0.01 35.37
N CYS A 16 -28.72 1.11 35.88
CA CYS A 16 -28.18 2.18 35.05
C CYS A 16 -26.98 1.63 34.31
N MET A 17 -27.17 1.12 33.09
CA MET A 17 -26.06 0.94 32.17
C MET A 17 -25.44 2.34 31.93
N PRO A 18 -24.15 2.55 32.22
CA PRO A 18 -23.52 3.83 31.90
C PRO A 18 -23.60 3.99 30.41
N ASN A 19 -24.30 5.01 29.95
CA ASN A 19 -24.28 5.47 28.58
C ASN A 19 -22.82 5.83 28.29
N LYS A 20 -22.06 4.92 27.63
CA LYS A 20 -20.69 5.23 27.19
C LYS A 20 -20.82 6.49 26.35
N LYS A 21 -20.39 7.64 26.87
CA LYS A 21 -20.21 8.85 26.06
C LYS A 21 -19.42 8.41 24.84
N LYS A 22 -19.99 8.55 23.64
CA LYS A 22 -19.24 8.34 22.39
C LYS A 22 -18.00 9.23 22.49
N SER A 23 -16.82 8.65 22.48
CA SER A 23 -15.58 9.43 22.49
C SER A 23 -15.49 10.19 21.18
N ASN A 24 -15.07 11.46 21.24
CA ASN A 24 -14.88 12.27 20.03
C ASN A 24 -13.48 12.03 19.48
N GLU A 25 -13.20 10.78 19.17
CA GLU A 25 -11.89 10.34 18.72
C GLU A 25 -11.96 9.24 17.66
N ILE A 26 -10.83 8.94 17.05
CA ILE A 26 -10.58 7.83 16.14
C ILE A 26 -9.26 7.17 16.55
N ASN A 27 -9.23 5.84 16.60
CA ASN A 27 -8.02 5.07 16.87
C ASN A 27 -7.59 4.33 15.60
N ILE A 28 -6.42 4.66 15.09
CA ILE A 28 -5.86 4.12 13.85
C ILE A 28 -4.71 3.16 14.17
N TYR A 29 -4.77 1.96 13.60
CA TYR A 29 -3.63 1.06 13.50
C TYR A 29 -2.98 1.23 12.13
N SER A 30 -1.76 1.80 12.08
CA SER A 30 -1.12 2.22 10.83
C SER A 30 0.26 1.62 10.64
N GLN A 31 0.47 0.99 9.48
CA GLN A 31 1.81 0.67 8.99
C GLN A 31 2.46 1.89 8.32
N ARG A 32 1.66 2.86 7.84
CA ARG A 32 2.19 4.08 7.23
C ARG A 32 2.88 4.94 8.30
N HIS A 33 3.96 5.58 7.90
CA HIS A 33 4.80 6.39 8.80
C HIS A 33 5.35 7.64 8.09
N TYR A 34 4.63 8.13 7.08
CA TYR A 34 5.01 9.33 6.34
C TYR A 34 4.54 10.59 7.06
N ASN A 35 5.33 11.66 6.98
CA ASN A 35 4.98 12.94 7.59
C ASN A 35 3.63 13.50 7.06
N VAL A 36 3.31 13.21 5.80
CA VAL A 36 2.05 13.65 5.19
C VAL A 36 0.82 13.07 5.91
N ASP A 37 0.91 11.88 6.47
CA ASP A 37 -0.19 11.28 7.23
C ASP A 37 -0.49 12.09 8.50
N GLU A 38 0.57 12.56 9.22
CA GLU A 38 0.41 13.44 10.39
C GLU A 38 -0.24 14.78 10.00
N ILE A 39 0.21 15.38 8.89
CA ILE A 39 -0.39 16.61 8.37
C ILE A 39 -1.88 16.43 8.10
N GLN A 40 -2.28 15.30 7.51
CA GLN A 40 -3.68 14.98 7.24
C GLN A 40 -4.50 14.84 8.52
N TYR A 41 -3.97 14.14 9.52
CA TYR A 41 -4.67 13.95 10.79
C TYR A 41 -4.82 15.27 11.55
N GLU A 42 -3.79 16.10 11.61
CA GLU A 42 -3.87 17.43 12.21
C GLU A 42 -4.88 18.35 11.51
N ASN A 43 -4.92 18.33 10.17
CA ASN A 43 -5.89 19.11 9.40
C ASN A 43 -7.32 18.62 9.65
N PHE A 44 -7.53 17.30 9.73
CA PHE A 44 -8.83 16.74 10.07
C PHE A 44 -9.27 17.11 11.49
N GLU A 45 -8.37 17.04 12.48
CA GLU A 45 -8.64 17.45 13.86
C GLU A 45 -9.03 18.92 13.94
N LYS A 46 -8.28 19.80 13.27
CA LYS A 46 -8.58 21.25 13.20
C LYS A 46 -9.95 21.53 12.58
N LEU A 47 -10.33 20.76 11.57
CA LEU A 47 -11.59 20.93 10.85
C LEU A 47 -12.80 20.42 11.64
N THR A 48 -12.66 19.32 12.38
CA THR A 48 -13.79 18.57 12.94
C THR A 48 -13.86 18.55 14.47
N GLY A 49 -12.74 18.86 15.13
CA GLY A 49 -12.56 18.67 16.58
C GLY A 49 -12.49 17.19 17.00
N ILE A 50 -12.42 16.25 16.04
CA ILE A 50 -12.31 14.82 16.33
C ILE A 50 -10.82 14.47 16.48
N LYS A 51 -10.43 13.92 17.63
CA LYS A 51 -9.04 13.54 17.91
C LYS A 51 -8.65 12.28 17.14
N VAL A 52 -7.44 12.24 16.56
CA VAL A 52 -6.89 11.07 15.88
C VAL A 52 -5.72 10.49 16.66
N ASN A 53 -5.89 9.28 17.17
CA ASN A 53 -4.86 8.54 17.89
C ASN A 53 -4.28 7.47 16.95
N VAL A 54 -2.95 7.45 16.79
CA VAL A 54 -2.28 6.52 15.85
C VAL A 54 -1.36 5.57 16.60
N THR A 55 -1.57 4.27 16.42
CA THR A 55 -0.64 3.21 16.83
C THR A 55 0.12 2.74 15.60
N LYS A 56 1.44 2.94 15.59
CA LYS A 56 2.32 2.57 14.47
C LYS A 56 3.03 1.25 14.77
N ALA A 57 2.94 0.29 13.85
CA ALA A 57 3.71 -0.96 13.83
C ALA A 57 3.72 -1.55 12.41
N ASN A 58 4.40 -2.66 12.19
CA ASN A 58 4.28 -3.36 10.90
C ASN A 58 2.89 -3.99 10.73
N ALA A 59 2.49 -4.24 9.48
CA ALA A 59 1.13 -4.69 9.19
C ALA A 59 0.80 -6.05 9.82
N ASP A 60 1.75 -6.98 9.86
CA ASP A 60 1.54 -8.32 10.43
C ASP A 60 1.32 -8.24 11.94
N GLU A 61 2.08 -7.41 12.64
CA GLU A 61 1.89 -7.15 14.08
C GLU A 61 0.52 -6.54 14.36
N LEU A 62 0.09 -5.55 13.56
CA LEU A 62 -1.21 -4.92 13.73
C LEU A 62 -2.37 -5.87 13.44
N ILE A 63 -2.26 -6.69 12.39
CA ILE A 63 -3.25 -7.74 12.06
C ILE A 63 -3.34 -8.76 13.20
N GLN A 64 -2.20 -9.24 13.70
CA GLN A 64 -2.18 -10.19 14.82
C GLN A 64 -2.73 -9.56 16.11
N ARG A 65 -2.43 -8.28 16.34
CA ARG A 65 -2.95 -7.52 17.47
C ARG A 65 -4.48 -7.42 17.40
N MET A 66 -5.04 -6.98 16.28
CA MET A 66 -6.50 -6.93 16.09
C MET A 66 -7.16 -8.30 16.29
N LYS A 67 -6.53 -9.37 15.80
CA LYS A 67 -7.01 -10.76 16.00
C LYS A 67 -7.05 -11.13 17.47
N ASN A 68 -6.02 -10.81 18.24
CA ASN A 68 -5.92 -11.14 19.66
C ASN A 68 -6.87 -10.30 20.53
N GLU A 69 -7.06 -9.03 20.18
CA GLU A 69 -7.99 -8.11 20.86
C GLU A 69 -9.46 -8.48 20.60
N GLY A 70 -9.74 -9.07 19.43
CA GLY A 70 -11.08 -9.54 19.06
C GLY A 70 -12.13 -8.42 19.16
N ASN A 71 -13.23 -8.69 19.89
CA ASN A 71 -14.32 -7.72 20.08
C ASN A 71 -13.94 -6.51 20.97
N ASN A 72 -12.79 -6.57 21.64
CA ASN A 72 -12.31 -5.50 22.52
C ASN A 72 -11.25 -4.62 21.84
N SER A 73 -10.99 -4.82 20.55
CA SER A 73 -10.05 -3.98 19.82
C SER A 73 -10.48 -2.51 19.88
N PRO A 74 -9.58 -1.59 20.29
CA PRO A 74 -9.86 -0.17 20.27
C PRO A 74 -9.74 0.44 18.89
N ALA A 75 -9.17 -0.29 17.92
CA ALA A 75 -8.92 0.22 16.58
C ALA A 75 -10.20 0.47 15.80
N ASP A 76 -10.34 1.66 15.26
CA ASP A 76 -11.43 2.02 14.34
C ASP A 76 -11.02 1.75 12.89
N LEU A 77 -9.76 2.05 12.56
CA LEU A 77 -9.22 1.97 11.21
C LEU A 77 -7.90 1.20 11.20
N PHE A 78 -7.70 0.46 10.12
CA PHE A 78 -6.41 -0.14 9.78
C PHE A 78 -5.89 0.47 8.49
N ILE A 79 -4.64 0.96 8.49
CA ILE A 79 -4.00 1.57 7.33
C ILE A 79 -2.70 0.83 7.01
N THR A 80 -2.53 0.47 5.76
CA THR A 80 -1.31 -0.19 5.26
C THR A 80 -0.92 0.33 3.88
N VAL A 81 0.33 0.09 3.52
CA VAL A 81 0.89 0.44 2.21
C VAL A 81 0.76 -0.68 1.17
N ASP A 82 0.02 -1.75 1.47
CA ASP A 82 0.02 -2.96 0.63
C ASP A 82 -1.35 -3.63 0.59
N VAL A 83 -1.90 -3.80 -0.62
CA VAL A 83 -3.20 -4.48 -0.83
C VAL A 83 -3.19 -5.90 -0.30
N GLY A 84 -2.08 -6.63 -0.43
CA GLY A 84 -2.00 -8.00 0.09
C GLY A 84 -2.29 -8.08 1.59
N LYS A 85 -1.93 -7.02 2.36
CA LYS A 85 -2.25 -6.92 3.78
C LYS A 85 -3.70 -6.51 4.05
N LEU A 86 -4.28 -5.65 3.20
CA LEU A 86 -5.72 -5.35 3.27
C LEU A 86 -6.54 -6.61 2.98
N TRP A 87 -6.21 -7.33 1.90
CA TRP A 87 -6.84 -8.61 1.58
C TRP A 87 -6.71 -9.61 2.74
N GLN A 88 -5.51 -9.75 3.32
CA GLN A 88 -5.27 -10.66 4.46
C GLN A 88 -6.18 -10.34 5.64
N GLY A 89 -6.28 -9.08 6.05
CA GLY A 89 -7.15 -8.64 7.14
C GLY A 89 -8.64 -8.88 6.82
N GLY A 90 -9.08 -8.60 5.60
CA GLY A 90 -10.43 -8.88 5.13
C GLY A 90 -10.76 -10.38 5.14
N ASN A 91 -9.86 -11.22 4.60
CA ASN A 91 -10.01 -12.67 4.56
C ASN A 91 -10.03 -13.31 5.97
N MET A 92 -9.36 -12.70 6.95
CA MET A 92 -9.43 -13.09 8.35
C MET A 92 -10.68 -12.60 9.09
N GLY A 93 -11.57 -11.86 8.41
CA GLY A 93 -12.78 -11.31 9.00
C GLY A 93 -12.53 -10.19 10.03
N LEU A 94 -11.40 -9.47 9.90
CA LEU A 94 -11.04 -8.36 10.79
C LEU A 94 -11.65 -7.02 10.37
N PHE A 95 -12.21 -6.95 9.18
CA PHE A 95 -12.82 -5.74 8.62
C PHE A 95 -14.32 -5.94 8.39
N GLN A 96 -15.05 -4.84 8.38
CA GLN A 96 -16.45 -4.79 7.94
C GLN A 96 -16.52 -4.10 6.57
N LYS A 97 -17.56 -4.44 5.80
CA LYS A 97 -17.85 -3.76 4.53
C LYS A 97 -18.33 -2.34 4.79
N PHE A 98 -18.03 -1.46 3.88
CA PHE A 98 -18.60 -0.12 3.88
C PHE A 98 -20.05 -0.17 3.38
N GLU A 99 -20.98 0.30 4.22
CA GLU A 99 -22.40 0.46 3.88
C GLU A 99 -22.67 1.81 3.22
N ASP A 100 -21.80 2.78 3.49
CA ASP A 100 -21.87 4.13 2.96
C ASP A 100 -21.01 4.21 1.68
N GLU A 101 -21.65 4.04 0.52
CA GLU A 101 -20.99 4.03 -0.77
C GLU A 101 -20.29 5.37 -1.10
N SER A 102 -20.66 6.46 -0.40
CA SER A 102 -20.02 7.76 -0.64
C SER A 102 -18.55 7.82 -0.23
N VAL A 103 -18.03 6.81 0.50
CA VAL A 103 -16.60 6.67 0.78
C VAL A 103 -15.78 6.36 -0.49
N PHE A 104 -16.44 5.87 -1.55
CA PHE A 104 -15.82 5.55 -2.84
C PHE A 104 -15.94 6.67 -3.87
N ASN A 105 -16.61 7.78 -3.52
CA ASN A 105 -16.74 8.92 -4.43
C ASN A 105 -15.38 9.49 -4.83
N ASN A 106 -15.26 9.90 -6.09
CA ASN A 106 -14.06 10.50 -6.67
C ASN A 106 -12.81 9.59 -6.67
N ILE A 107 -12.99 8.27 -6.59
CA ILE A 107 -11.92 7.28 -6.70
C ILE A 107 -11.97 6.64 -8.09
N ASP A 108 -10.81 6.46 -8.71
CA ASP A 108 -10.68 5.70 -9.95
C ASP A 108 -11.22 4.28 -9.75
N PRO A 109 -12.22 3.83 -10.53
CA PRO A 109 -12.82 2.50 -10.40
C PRO A 109 -11.82 1.34 -10.47
N GLN A 110 -10.70 1.49 -11.18
CA GLN A 110 -9.65 0.47 -11.27
C GLN A 110 -8.91 0.23 -9.95
N LEU A 111 -9.04 1.16 -8.99
CA LEU A 111 -8.35 1.10 -7.70
C LEU A 111 -9.25 0.58 -6.57
N LEU A 112 -10.53 0.36 -6.84
CA LEU A 112 -11.50 -0.05 -5.82
C LEU A 112 -11.34 -1.52 -5.42
N ASP A 113 -11.67 -1.80 -4.16
CA ASP A 113 -11.89 -3.16 -3.68
C ASP A 113 -13.25 -3.69 -4.14
N ASN A 114 -13.27 -4.69 -4.99
CA ASN A 114 -14.49 -5.34 -5.46
C ASN A 114 -15.33 -5.96 -4.32
N ASN A 115 -14.72 -6.22 -3.17
CA ASN A 115 -15.38 -6.78 -2.00
C ASN A 115 -15.92 -5.72 -1.03
N GLY A 116 -15.48 -4.46 -1.15
CA GLY A 116 -15.91 -3.33 -0.33
C GLY A 116 -15.38 -3.30 1.10
N TYR A 117 -14.24 -3.95 1.38
CA TYR A 117 -13.62 -3.98 2.72
C TYR A 117 -12.62 -2.87 2.97
N TRP A 118 -12.10 -2.24 1.91
CA TRP A 118 -11.11 -1.18 2.04
C TRP A 118 -11.28 -0.10 0.97
N VAL A 119 -10.74 1.07 1.26
CA VAL A 119 -10.73 2.25 0.39
C VAL A 119 -9.27 2.59 0.10
N PRO A 120 -8.88 2.81 -1.16
CA PRO A 120 -7.53 3.26 -1.50
C PRO A 120 -7.32 4.72 -1.05
N LEU A 121 -6.08 5.04 -0.65
CA LEU A 121 -5.66 6.39 -0.25
C LEU A 121 -4.72 7.01 -1.28
N THR A 122 -3.74 6.26 -1.73
CA THR A 122 -2.76 6.62 -2.77
C THR A 122 -2.34 5.36 -3.51
N TYR A 123 -1.76 5.51 -4.71
CA TYR A 123 -1.17 4.38 -5.42
C TYR A 123 0.20 4.72 -5.99
N ARG A 124 0.97 3.69 -6.32
CA ARG A 124 2.29 3.79 -6.98
C ARG A 124 2.48 2.65 -7.96
N SER A 125 3.37 2.86 -8.92
CA SER A 125 3.80 1.81 -9.83
C SER A 125 5.14 1.23 -9.39
N ARG A 126 5.35 -0.05 -9.69
CA ARG A 126 6.66 -0.71 -9.58
C ARG A 126 7.35 -0.57 -10.91
N VAL A 127 8.25 0.38 -11.03
CA VAL A 127 8.89 0.79 -12.27
C VAL A 127 10.27 0.14 -12.45
N ILE A 128 10.79 0.18 -13.67
CA ILE A 128 12.19 -0.01 -13.94
C ILE A 128 12.85 1.37 -13.93
N VAL A 129 13.89 1.55 -13.11
CA VAL A 129 14.78 2.70 -13.22
C VAL A 129 16.05 2.27 -13.89
N TYR A 130 16.62 3.13 -14.71
CA TYR A 130 17.79 2.81 -15.54
C TYR A 130 18.82 3.95 -15.53
N SER A 131 20.09 3.59 -15.67
CA SER A 131 21.20 4.55 -15.78
C SER A 131 21.07 5.39 -17.04
N ASN A 132 21.08 6.71 -16.91
CA ASN A 132 21.05 7.64 -18.04
C ASN A 132 22.29 7.54 -18.97
N GLU A 133 23.40 6.97 -18.46
CA GLU A 133 24.68 6.88 -19.20
C GLU A 133 24.88 5.51 -19.85
N ARG A 134 24.28 4.43 -19.30
CA ARG A 134 24.64 3.06 -19.69
C ARG A 134 23.49 2.25 -20.29
N VAL A 135 22.27 2.81 -20.34
CA VAL A 135 21.09 2.16 -20.90
C VAL A 135 20.30 3.14 -21.75
N GLU A 136 20.04 2.76 -22.98
CA GLU A 136 19.13 3.49 -23.86
C GLU A 136 17.69 3.09 -23.57
N LYS A 137 16.75 4.05 -23.56
CA LYS A 137 15.33 3.79 -23.27
C LYS A 137 14.73 2.72 -24.15
N ASN A 138 15.15 2.60 -25.40
CA ASN A 138 14.66 1.61 -26.36
C ASN A 138 15.15 0.18 -26.10
N GLU A 139 16.10 -0.02 -25.17
CA GLU A 139 16.47 -1.36 -24.69
C GLU A 139 15.43 -1.95 -23.73
N LEU A 140 14.55 -1.11 -23.17
CA LEU A 140 13.55 -1.48 -22.15
C LEU A 140 12.19 -1.72 -22.80
N SER A 141 11.43 -2.68 -22.30
CA SER A 141 10.07 -3.00 -22.78
C SER A 141 9.13 -3.46 -21.68
N THR A 142 9.21 -4.69 -21.25
CA THR A 142 8.27 -5.32 -20.30
C THR A 142 9.00 -5.83 -19.07
N TYR A 143 8.23 -6.25 -18.02
CA TYR A 143 8.82 -7.02 -16.91
C TYR A 143 9.39 -8.35 -17.42
N GLU A 144 8.72 -8.96 -18.40
CA GLU A 144 9.12 -10.24 -18.99
C GLU A 144 10.51 -10.14 -19.63
N ASP A 145 10.81 -9.01 -20.28
CA ASP A 145 12.10 -8.75 -20.92
C ASP A 145 13.28 -8.72 -19.92
N LEU A 146 13.02 -8.52 -18.63
CA LEU A 146 14.07 -8.58 -17.61
C LEU A 146 14.70 -9.98 -17.46
N SER A 147 14.07 -11.02 -18.01
CA SER A 147 14.60 -12.38 -18.13
C SER A 147 15.64 -12.56 -19.24
N ASN A 148 15.79 -11.56 -20.13
CA ASN A 148 16.70 -11.63 -21.26
C ASN A 148 18.16 -11.52 -20.79
N ASP A 149 19.07 -12.29 -21.42
CA ASP A 149 20.51 -12.33 -21.12
C ASP A 149 21.22 -10.98 -21.30
N LYS A 150 20.66 -10.04 -22.05
CA LYS A 150 21.21 -8.67 -22.17
C LYS A 150 21.32 -7.95 -20.82
N TRP A 151 20.54 -8.39 -19.82
CA TRP A 151 20.52 -7.83 -18.45
C TRP A 151 21.43 -8.58 -17.48
N LYS A 152 22.16 -9.59 -17.92
CA LYS A 152 23.04 -10.40 -17.07
C LYS A 152 24.09 -9.57 -16.34
N GLY A 153 24.07 -9.62 -15.01
CA GLY A 153 24.97 -8.82 -14.17
C GLY A 153 24.65 -7.32 -14.13
N ARG A 154 23.46 -6.91 -14.63
CA ARG A 154 23.07 -5.49 -14.73
C ARG A 154 21.86 -5.13 -13.88
N LEU A 155 21.07 -6.11 -13.42
CA LEU A 155 19.80 -5.90 -12.70
C LEU A 155 20.01 -5.86 -11.19
N LEU A 156 19.49 -4.82 -10.55
CA LEU A 156 19.47 -4.63 -9.10
C LEU A 156 18.06 -4.76 -8.55
N VAL A 157 17.92 -5.50 -7.46
CA VAL A 157 16.64 -5.73 -6.77
C VAL A 157 16.86 -5.78 -5.27
N ARG A 158 15.79 -5.57 -4.52
CA ARG A 158 15.78 -5.81 -3.09
C ARG A 158 15.31 -7.24 -2.77
N SER A 159 15.42 -7.65 -1.49
CA SER A 159 15.05 -8.99 -1.01
C SER A 159 13.60 -9.38 -1.35
N SER A 160 13.39 -10.67 -1.59
CA SER A 160 12.10 -11.34 -1.74
C SER A 160 11.18 -11.19 -0.52
N SER A 161 11.75 -11.01 0.68
CA SER A 161 10.98 -10.78 1.91
C SER A 161 10.20 -9.47 1.90
N ASN A 162 10.51 -8.57 0.97
CA ASN A 162 9.84 -7.29 0.86
C ASN A 162 8.45 -7.40 0.21
N ALA A 163 7.45 -6.78 0.83
CA ALA A 163 6.06 -6.81 0.38
C ALA A 163 5.88 -6.29 -1.07
N TYR A 164 6.68 -5.32 -1.51
CA TYR A 164 6.56 -4.76 -2.86
C TYR A 164 7.01 -5.75 -3.95
N ASN A 165 8.07 -6.53 -3.69
CA ASN A 165 8.47 -7.61 -4.59
C ASN A 165 7.46 -8.75 -4.58
N GLN A 166 6.91 -9.08 -3.40
CA GLN A 166 5.86 -10.09 -3.28
C GLN A 166 4.61 -9.69 -4.06
N ALA A 167 4.22 -8.41 -4.00
CA ALA A 167 3.08 -7.90 -4.77
C ALA A 167 3.33 -7.96 -6.29
N LEU A 168 4.51 -7.54 -6.77
CA LEU A 168 4.87 -7.68 -8.20
C LEU A 168 4.84 -9.15 -8.64
N MET A 169 5.46 -10.05 -7.85
CA MET A 169 5.45 -11.47 -8.17
C MET A 169 4.03 -12.04 -8.19
N SER A 170 3.16 -11.62 -7.25
CA SER A 170 1.74 -12.01 -7.23
C SER A 170 0.99 -11.54 -8.48
N SER A 171 1.28 -10.31 -8.95
CA SER A 171 0.72 -9.79 -10.20
C SER A 171 1.21 -10.58 -11.43
N LEU A 172 2.47 -10.99 -11.45
CA LEU A 172 3.00 -11.84 -12.51
C LEU A 172 2.36 -13.24 -12.50
N VAL A 173 2.13 -13.82 -11.31
CA VAL A 173 1.39 -15.10 -11.19
C VAL A 173 -0.03 -14.96 -11.73
N GLU A 174 -0.71 -13.85 -11.46
CA GLU A 174 -2.06 -13.59 -11.99
C GLU A 174 -2.07 -13.51 -13.51
N ASN A 175 -1.10 -12.82 -14.09
CA ASN A 175 -1.04 -12.56 -15.54
C ASN A 175 -0.49 -13.74 -16.35
N LEU A 176 0.51 -14.45 -15.83
CA LEU A 176 1.30 -15.45 -16.58
C LEU A 176 1.06 -16.89 -16.09
N GLY A 177 0.50 -17.04 -14.88
CA GLY A 177 0.45 -18.32 -14.18
C GLY A 177 1.76 -18.68 -13.47
N SER A 178 1.70 -19.64 -12.56
CA SER A 178 2.83 -20.01 -11.69
C SER A 178 4.02 -20.57 -12.45
N GLU A 179 3.81 -21.36 -13.51
CA GLU A 179 4.88 -22.00 -14.26
C GLU A 179 5.75 -20.98 -15.01
N GLU A 180 5.12 -20.11 -15.80
CA GLU A 180 5.83 -19.09 -16.58
C GLU A 180 6.48 -18.05 -15.65
N THR A 181 5.81 -17.67 -14.56
CA THR A 181 6.39 -16.77 -13.55
C THR A 181 7.61 -17.40 -12.87
N THR A 182 7.62 -18.71 -12.66
CA THR A 182 8.78 -19.42 -12.11
C THR A 182 9.96 -19.37 -13.09
N LYS A 183 9.75 -19.68 -14.38
CA LYS A 183 10.79 -19.60 -15.43
C LYS A 183 11.35 -18.18 -15.55
N TRP A 184 10.45 -17.18 -15.53
CA TRP A 184 10.83 -15.78 -15.53
C TRP A 184 11.73 -15.45 -14.34
N SER A 185 11.33 -15.85 -13.13
CA SER A 185 12.07 -15.57 -11.90
C SER A 185 13.44 -16.23 -11.89
N GLU A 186 13.58 -17.47 -12.39
CA GLU A 186 14.86 -18.16 -12.54
C GLU A 186 15.84 -17.37 -13.44
N SER A 187 15.35 -16.91 -14.58
CA SER A 187 16.15 -16.10 -15.53
C SER A 187 16.50 -14.73 -14.95
N VAL A 188 15.55 -14.07 -14.28
CA VAL A 188 15.78 -12.78 -13.62
C VAL A 188 16.82 -12.88 -12.50
N VAL A 189 16.80 -13.94 -11.71
CA VAL A 189 17.82 -14.21 -10.68
C VAL A 189 19.21 -14.37 -11.29
N ALA A 190 19.31 -15.04 -12.45
CA ALA A 190 20.58 -15.17 -13.19
C ALA A 190 21.11 -13.82 -13.71
N ASN A 191 20.26 -12.81 -13.84
CA ASN A 191 20.60 -11.47 -14.31
C ASN A 191 20.98 -10.50 -13.18
N PHE A 192 20.89 -10.88 -11.92
CA PHE A 192 21.26 -10.00 -10.81
C PHE A 192 22.70 -9.57 -10.86
N ALA A 193 22.92 -8.25 -10.72
CA ALA A 193 24.25 -7.66 -10.61
C ALA A 193 24.95 -8.03 -9.29
N ARG A 194 24.16 -8.31 -8.26
CA ARG A 194 24.62 -8.70 -6.91
C ARG A 194 23.50 -9.38 -6.15
N ASN A 195 23.83 -10.03 -5.04
CA ASN A 195 22.81 -10.53 -4.11
C ASN A 195 21.84 -9.42 -3.70
N PRO A 196 20.52 -9.68 -3.66
CA PRO A 196 19.52 -8.72 -3.23
C PRO A 196 19.81 -8.18 -1.82
N LYS A 197 19.82 -6.85 -1.67
CA LYS A 197 20.06 -6.16 -0.40
C LYS A 197 19.57 -4.72 -0.43
N GLY A 198 19.33 -4.15 0.75
CA GLY A 198 18.92 -2.75 0.89
C GLY A 198 17.46 -2.50 0.49
N ASN A 199 17.10 -1.24 0.46
CA ASN A 199 15.77 -0.76 0.07
C ASN A 199 15.77 -0.20 -1.38
N ASP A 200 14.65 0.36 -1.85
CA ASP A 200 14.56 0.90 -3.22
C ASP A 200 15.53 2.07 -3.47
N ARG A 201 15.75 2.96 -2.48
CA ARG A 201 16.74 4.04 -2.62
C ARG A 201 18.15 3.49 -2.76
N ASP A 202 18.45 2.39 -2.05
CA ASP A 202 19.77 1.74 -2.14
C ASP A 202 20.01 1.11 -3.52
N GLN A 203 18.95 0.68 -4.24
CA GLN A 203 19.07 0.22 -5.61
C GLN A 203 19.44 1.39 -6.54
N VAL A 204 18.79 2.55 -6.39
CA VAL A 204 19.11 3.75 -7.20
C VAL A 204 20.52 4.24 -6.92
N LYS A 205 20.95 4.31 -5.66
CA LYS A 205 22.32 4.66 -5.26
C LYS A 205 23.34 3.66 -5.83
N ALA A 206 22.99 2.38 -5.91
CA ALA A 206 23.85 1.36 -6.50
C ALA A 206 23.99 1.52 -8.02
N ILE A 207 22.94 1.96 -8.75
CA ILE A 207 23.07 2.35 -10.16
C ILE A 207 24.03 3.53 -10.31
N ALA A 208 23.85 4.59 -9.49
CA ALA A 208 24.74 5.76 -9.50
C ALA A 208 26.20 5.37 -9.24
N ALA A 209 26.45 4.36 -8.41
CA ALA A 209 27.76 3.82 -8.09
C ALA A 209 28.28 2.79 -9.11
N GLY A 210 27.59 2.54 -10.22
CA GLY A 210 28.01 1.59 -11.27
C GLY A 210 27.93 0.11 -10.88
N GLN A 211 27.16 -0.26 -9.84
CA GLN A 211 27.01 -1.65 -9.38
C GLN A 211 25.98 -2.45 -10.18
N GLY A 212 25.27 -1.82 -11.07
CA GLY A 212 24.28 -2.35 -11.99
C GLY A 212 23.71 -1.20 -12.81
N ASP A 213 22.91 -1.50 -13.82
CA ASP A 213 22.45 -0.51 -14.79
C ASP A 213 20.96 -0.23 -14.70
N ILE A 214 20.18 -1.21 -14.23
CA ILE A 214 18.73 -1.12 -14.06
C ILE A 214 18.32 -1.63 -12.68
N ALA A 215 17.17 -1.17 -12.19
CA ALA A 215 16.59 -1.69 -10.95
C ALA A 215 15.06 -1.66 -10.98
N ILE A 216 14.43 -2.58 -10.25
CA ILE A 216 12.98 -2.59 -9.98
C ILE A 216 12.74 -1.85 -8.67
N VAL A 217 12.02 -0.71 -8.71
CA VAL A 217 11.75 0.13 -7.55
C VAL A 217 10.32 0.68 -7.59
N ASN A 218 9.80 1.16 -6.47
CA ASN A 218 8.57 1.94 -6.49
C ASN A 218 8.84 3.36 -7.00
N SER A 219 7.96 3.86 -7.84
CA SER A 219 8.13 5.15 -8.54
C SER A 219 8.40 6.32 -7.61
N TYR A 220 7.67 6.44 -6.50
CA TYR A 220 7.78 7.58 -5.58
C TYR A 220 9.16 7.74 -4.93
N TYR A 221 9.99 6.69 -4.86
CA TYR A 221 11.34 6.82 -4.31
C TYR A 221 12.24 7.72 -5.14
N ILE A 222 11.98 7.85 -6.45
CA ILE A 222 12.74 8.78 -7.30
C ILE A 222 12.37 10.21 -6.93
N GLY A 223 11.09 10.52 -6.72
CA GLY A 223 10.66 11.84 -6.23
C GLY A 223 11.31 12.18 -4.88
N LEU A 224 11.31 11.23 -3.94
CA LEU A 224 11.94 11.40 -2.63
C LEU A 224 13.46 11.60 -2.70
N LEU A 225 14.16 10.98 -3.65
CA LEU A 225 15.60 11.19 -3.85
C LEU A 225 15.87 12.57 -4.45
N LEU A 226 15.10 12.97 -5.46
CA LEU A 226 15.25 14.27 -6.12
C LEU A 226 14.96 15.46 -5.20
N SER A 227 14.11 15.26 -4.19
CA SER A 227 13.70 16.28 -3.21
C SER A 227 14.42 16.14 -1.86
N SER A 228 15.46 15.31 -1.79
CA SER A 228 16.24 15.13 -0.56
C SER A 228 17.07 16.38 -0.25
N GLU A 229 17.36 16.59 1.03
CA GLU A 229 18.34 17.59 1.48
C GLU A 229 19.81 17.12 1.29
N LYS A 230 20.02 15.84 0.99
CA LYS A 230 21.33 15.23 0.83
C LYS A 230 21.74 15.24 -0.63
N GLU A 231 22.85 15.91 -0.95
CA GLU A 231 23.38 16.01 -2.31
C GLU A 231 23.63 14.63 -2.95
N GLU A 232 24.14 13.65 -2.20
CA GLU A 232 24.33 12.28 -2.67
C GLU A 232 23.01 11.65 -3.16
N GLU A 233 21.90 11.87 -2.45
CA GLU A 233 20.59 11.35 -2.81
C GLU A 233 20.02 12.03 -4.05
N ILE A 234 20.16 13.36 -4.13
CA ILE A 234 19.79 14.14 -5.30
C ILE A 234 20.56 13.68 -6.55
N ASN A 235 21.88 13.52 -6.42
CA ASN A 235 22.73 13.07 -7.52
C ASN A 235 22.39 11.65 -7.98
N ALA A 236 22.09 10.74 -7.03
CA ALA A 236 21.61 9.41 -7.36
C ALA A 236 20.26 9.45 -8.10
N GLY A 237 19.32 10.27 -7.65
CA GLY A 237 18.03 10.46 -8.35
C GLY A 237 18.19 11.02 -9.77
N LYS A 238 19.12 11.96 -9.96
CA LYS A 238 19.43 12.58 -11.28
C LYS A 238 20.17 11.63 -12.24
N SER A 239 20.85 10.61 -11.74
CA SER A 239 21.61 9.65 -12.57
C SER A 239 20.75 8.60 -13.25
N VAL A 240 19.47 8.52 -12.92
CA VAL A 240 18.52 7.53 -13.43
C VAL A 240 17.30 8.18 -14.07
N SER A 241 16.65 7.44 -14.97
CA SER A 241 15.31 7.75 -15.48
C SER A 241 14.32 6.64 -15.12
N VAL A 242 13.04 7.02 -15.11
CA VAL A 242 11.92 6.12 -14.82
C VAL A 242 11.38 5.54 -16.13
N PHE A 243 11.16 4.24 -16.16
CA PHE A 243 10.51 3.53 -17.25
C PHE A 243 9.33 2.71 -16.73
N PHE A 244 8.16 2.94 -17.29
CA PHE A 244 6.97 2.12 -17.03
C PHE A 244 6.98 0.91 -17.97
N PRO A 245 7.09 -0.32 -17.48
CA PRO A 245 7.09 -1.50 -18.36
C PRO A 245 5.69 -1.84 -18.88
N ASN A 246 5.63 -2.66 -19.91
CA ASN A 246 4.39 -3.18 -20.51
C ASN A 246 3.45 -2.09 -21.05
N GLN A 247 4.01 -1.09 -21.77
CA GLN A 247 3.23 0.04 -22.31
C GLN A 247 2.91 -0.09 -23.80
N GLY A 248 3.45 -1.10 -24.49
CA GLY A 248 3.23 -1.35 -25.91
C GLY A 248 1.76 -1.65 -26.26
N GLU A 249 1.46 -1.68 -27.57
CA GLU A 249 0.15 -2.08 -28.05
C GLU A 249 -0.14 -3.54 -27.66
N GLY A 250 -1.30 -3.79 -27.07
CA GLY A 250 -1.68 -5.14 -26.58
C GLY A 250 -1.04 -5.55 -25.25
N GLU A 251 -0.05 -4.82 -24.73
CA GLU A 251 0.55 -5.10 -23.42
C GLU A 251 -0.37 -4.66 -22.29
N ARG A 252 -0.24 -5.27 -21.10
CA ARG A 252 -1.18 -5.12 -19.97
C ARG A 252 -1.03 -3.82 -19.19
N GLY A 253 0.11 -3.17 -19.24
CA GLY A 253 0.42 -2.01 -18.38
C GLY A 253 1.34 -2.34 -17.21
N ALA A 254 1.79 -1.31 -16.50
CA ALA A 254 2.69 -1.43 -15.39
C ALA A 254 1.97 -1.84 -14.10
N HIS A 255 2.57 -2.72 -13.31
CA HIS A 255 2.08 -3.12 -11.99
C HIS A 255 1.89 -1.91 -11.08
N ILE A 256 0.75 -1.86 -10.42
CA ILE A 256 0.43 -0.89 -9.38
C ILE A 256 0.11 -1.58 -8.06
N ASN A 257 0.29 -0.86 -6.98
CA ASN A 257 -0.20 -1.27 -5.67
C ASN A 257 -0.70 -0.02 -4.93
N VAL A 258 -1.63 -0.18 -4.00
CA VAL A 258 -2.23 0.94 -3.27
C VAL A 258 -1.84 0.92 -1.79
N SER A 259 -1.77 2.12 -1.22
CA SER A 259 -1.94 2.31 0.21
C SER A 259 -3.44 2.45 0.47
N GLY A 260 -3.96 1.74 1.45
CA GLY A 260 -5.40 1.76 1.69
C GLY A 260 -5.78 1.70 3.15
N ILE A 261 -7.04 1.97 3.41
CA ILE A 261 -7.67 2.08 4.72
C ILE A 261 -8.87 1.15 4.81
N ALA A 262 -8.97 0.39 5.88
CA ALA A 262 -10.07 -0.50 6.17
C ALA A 262 -10.75 -0.13 7.49
N LEU A 263 -12.08 -0.28 7.53
CA LEU A 263 -12.86 -0.12 8.75
C LEU A 263 -12.80 -1.43 9.53
N THR A 264 -12.33 -1.40 10.78
CA THR A 264 -12.23 -2.61 11.59
C THR A 264 -13.61 -3.16 11.92
N LYS A 265 -13.72 -4.48 12.10
CA LYS A 265 -14.99 -5.17 12.32
C LYS A 265 -15.77 -4.62 13.52
N ASN A 266 -15.07 -4.26 14.57
CA ASN A 266 -15.67 -3.84 15.85
C ASN A 266 -15.35 -2.37 16.17
N SER A 267 -15.14 -1.53 15.13
CA SER A 267 -14.84 -0.10 15.30
C SER A 267 -15.76 0.56 16.32
N PRO A 268 -15.22 1.04 17.46
CA PRO A 268 -16.04 1.72 18.48
C PRO A 268 -16.51 3.11 18.04
N ASN A 269 -15.81 3.77 17.10
CA ASN A 269 -16.10 5.12 16.63
C ASN A 269 -16.38 5.17 15.12
N LYS A 270 -17.15 4.19 14.59
CA LYS A 270 -17.43 3.99 13.15
C LYS A 270 -17.81 5.29 12.42
N GLU A 271 -18.70 6.10 12.99
CA GLU A 271 -19.15 7.35 12.35
C GLU A 271 -18.01 8.35 12.15
N ASN A 272 -17.13 8.50 13.14
CA ASN A 272 -15.97 9.37 13.06
C ASN A 272 -14.92 8.81 12.07
N ALA A 273 -14.73 7.49 12.08
CA ALA A 273 -13.84 6.81 11.14
C ALA A 273 -14.25 7.04 9.67
N ILE A 274 -15.55 6.93 9.37
CA ILE A 274 -16.09 7.21 8.03
C ILE A 274 -15.88 8.68 7.63
N LYS A 275 -16.03 9.64 8.57
CA LYS A 275 -15.74 11.05 8.28
C LYS A 275 -14.28 11.27 7.89
N LEU A 276 -13.34 10.60 8.58
CA LEU A 276 -11.92 10.68 8.24
C LEU A 276 -11.65 10.11 6.84
N ILE A 277 -12.22 8.93 6.51
CA ILE A 277 -12.04 8.34 5.17
C ILE A 277 -12.54 9.30 4.08
N LYS A 278 -13.72 9.86 4.25
CA LYS A 278 -14.27 10.84 3.29
C LYS A 278 -13.39 12.08 3.17
N TYR A 279 -12.86 12.59 4.29
CA TYR A 279 -11.93 13.70 4.30
C TYR A 279 -10.66 13.39 3.51
N LEU A 280 -10.04 12.22 3.74
CA LEU A 280 -8.81 11.81 3.06
C LEU A 280 -8.97 11.64 1.53
N ASN A 281 -10.20 11.43 1.05
CA ASN A 281 -10.53 11.34 -0.37
C ASN A 281 -11.02 12.67 -0.99
N THR A 282 -11.03 13.79 -0.23
CA THR A 282 -11.29 15.11 -0.79
C THR A 282 -10.14 15.54 -1.71
N VAL A 283 -10.44 16.40 -2.71
CA VAL A 283 -9.42 16.95 -3.60
C VAL A 283 -8.25 17.55 -2.82
N LYS A 284 -8.55 18.40 -1.81
CA LYS A 284 -7.53 19.06 -0.98
C LYS A 284 -6.62 18.07 -0.22
N ALA A 285 -7.19 17.00 0.34
CA ALA A 285 -6.40 15.98 1.02
C ALA A 285 -5.54 15.19 0.02
N GLN A 286 -6.09 14.86 -1.14
CA GLN A 286 -5.37 14.17 -2.20
C GLN A 286 -4.23 15.03 -2.78
N GLU A 287 -4.42 16.33 -2.99
CA GLU A 287 -3.34 17.26 -3.36
C GLU A 287 -2.23 17.28 -2.30
N THR A 288 -2.60 17.26 -1.01
CA THR A 288 -1.62 17.17 0.07
C THR A 288 -0.81 15.88 0.01
N TYR A 289 -1.46 14.74 -0.29
CA TYR A 289 -0.75 13.47 -0.45
C TYR A 289 0.26 13.53 -1.61
N VAL A 290 -0.17 13.87 -2.82
CA VAL A 290 0.70 13.81 -4.01
C VAL A 290 1.91 14.73 -3.88
N ASN A 291 1.73 15.94 -3.32
CA ASN A 291 2.80 16.94 -3.18
C ASN A 291 3.82 16.61 -2.07
N ASN A 292 3.53 15.64 -1.18
CA ASN A 292 4.41 15.30 -0.07
C ASN A 292 4.89 13.85 -0.07
N SER A 293 4.32 13.00 -0.93
CA SER A 293 4.70 11.57 -0.98
C SER A 293 5.22 11.13 -2.34
N TYR A 294 5.00 11.91 -3.40
CA TYR A 294 5.29 11.53 -4.80
C TYR A 294 4.56 10.26 -5.26
N GLU A 295 3.51 9.85 -4.52
CA GLU A 295 2.57 8.82 -4.95
C GLU A 295 1.50 9.45 -5.83
N TYR A 296 0.75 8.63 -6.56
CA TYR A 296 -0.38 9.08 -7.37
C TYR A 296 -1.64 9.19 -6.52
N SER A 297 -2.47 10.19 -6.83
CA SER A 297 -3.80 10.34 -6.26
C SER A 297 -4.74 9.24 -6.73
N VAL A 298 -5.61 8.76 -5.83
CA VAL A 298 -6.73 7.89 -6.21
C VAL A 298 -7.87 8.65 -6.87
N ASN A 299 -7.89 9.98 -6.72
CA ASN A 299 -8.86 10.85 -7.38
C ASN A 299 -8.31 11.28 -8.74
N PRO A 300 -8.96 10.91 -9.86
CA PRO A 300 -8.46 11.19 -11.21
C PRO A 300 -8.44 12.70 -11.55
N ASN A 301 -9.14 13.54 -10.77
CA ASN A 301 -9.15 14.99 -10.96
C ASN A 301 -7.95 15.69 -10.28
N VAL A 302 -7.14 14.99 -9.51
CA VAL A 302 -5.95 15.52 -8.84
C VAL A 302 -4.70 15.14 -9.61
N LYS A 303 -3.98 16.13 -10.10
CA LYS A 303 -2.73 15.92 -10.83
C LYS A 303 -1.61 15.47 -9.88
N PRO A 304 -0.72 14.59 -10.33
CA PRO A 304 0.49 14.24 -9.59
C PRO A 304 1.38 15.48 -9.36
N ASP A 305 2.35 15.36 -8.42
CA ASP A 305 3.43 16.33 -8.26
C ASP A 305 4.21 16.55 -9.59
N GLU A 306 4.80 17.74 -9.79
CA GLU A 306 5.49 18.10 -11.02
C GLU A 306 6.62 17.12 -11.40
N ILE A 307 7.36 16.61 -10.40
CA ILE A 307 8.39 15.56 -10.62
C ILE A 307 7.77 14.30 -11.19
N VAL A 308 6.61 13.90 -10.65
CA VAL A 308 5.88 12.70 -11.09
C VAL A 308 5.26 12.91 -12.47
N GLN A 309 4.74 14.11 -12.75
CA GLN A 309 4.22 14.46 -14.08
C GLN A 309 5.29 14.37 -15.17
N ALA A 310 6.54 14.70 -14.85
CA ALA A 310 7.65 14.62 -15.79
C ALA A 310 7.96 13.18 -16.27
N TRP A 311 7.53 12.15 -15.55
CA TRP A 311 7.67 10.76 -15.99
C TRP A 311 6.66 10.35 -17.07
N GLY A 312 5.63 11.17 -17.30
CA GLY A 312 4.56 10.91 -18.24
C GLY A 312 3.41 10.05 -17.68
N GLU A 313 2.39 9.89 -18.50
CA GLU A 313 1.26 8.99 -18.21
C GLU A 313 1.65 7.54 -18.50
N PHE A 314 0.98 6.61 -17.83
CA PHE A 314 1.19 5.19 -18.05
C PHE A 314 -0.11 4.38 -17.93
N LYS A 315 -0.17 3.28 -18.67
CA LYS A 315 -1.23 2.29 -18.57
C LYS A 315 -1.00 1.42 -17.35
N LYS A 316 -2.00 1.35 -16.46
CA LYS A 316 -2.00 0.48 -15.27
C LYS A 316 -2.38 -0.95 -15.66
N ASP A 317 -1.72 -1.94 -15.07
CA ASP A 317 -2.12 -3.34 -15.16
C ASP A 317 -3.53 -3.51 -14.55
N PRO A 318 -4.52 -4.03 -15.31
CA PRO A 318 -5.92 -4.08 -14.89
C PRO A 318 -6.26 -5.27 -13.99
N VAL A 319 -5.29 -5.96 -13.41
CA VAL A 319 -5.55 -7.08 -12.50
C VAL A 319 -6.45 -6.67 -11.32
N ASP A 320 -7.29 -7.57 -10.85
CA ASP A 320 -7.94 -7.39 -9.56
C ASP A 320 -6.87 -7.26 -8.48
N LEU A 321 -6.86 -6.11 -7.80
CA LEU A 321 -5.87 -5.83 -6.77
C LEU A 321 -5.88 -6.87 -5.64
N ASN A 322 -7.01 -7.53 -5.37
CA ASN A 322 -7.08 -8.61 -4.39
C ASN A 322 -6.23 -9.83 -4.77
N SER A 323 -5.93 -10.01 -6.07
CA SER A 323 -5.04 -11.08 -6.54
C SER A 323 -3.64 -10.98 -5.95
N LEU A 324 -3.19 -9.76 -5.60
CA LEU A 324 -1.91 -9.53 -4.93
C LEU A 324 -1.84 -10.19 -3.54
N GLY A 325 -2.98 -10.33 -2.88
CA GLY A 325 -3.13 -11.09 -1.63
C GLY A 325 -3.32 -12.58 -1.85
N THR A 326 -4.21 -12.94 -2.79
CA THR A 326 -4.55 -14.33 -3.11
C THR A 326 -3.32 -15.11 -3.57
N ASN A 327 -2.50 -14.53 -4.45
CA ASN A 327 -1.32 -15.17 -5.04
C ASN A 327 -0.05 -15.02 -4.19
N ARG A 328 -0.11 -14.35 -3.03
CA ARG A 328 1.08 -14.04 -2.21
C ARG A 328 1.85 -15.30 -1.77
N ASN A 329 1.14 -16.35 -1.34
CA ASN A 329 1.78 -17.57 -0.91
C ASN A 329 2.51 -18.27 -2.07
N GLU A 330 1.94 -18.21 -3.27
CA GLU A 330 2.58 -18.75 -4.47
C GLU A 330 3.80 -17.90 -4.87
N ALA A 331 3.69 -16.59 -4.80
CA ALA A 331 4.82 -15.68 -5.02
C ALA A 331 6.00 -15.99 -4.08
N ILE A 332 5.75 -16.26 -2.81
CA ILE A 332 6.78 -16.65 -1.83
C ILE A 332 7.42 -17.99 -2.22
N ARG A 333 6.63 -19.02 -2.61
CA ARG A 333 7.15 -20.31 -3.07
C ARG A 333 8.04 -20.16 -4.30
N ILE A 334 7.67 -19.30 -5.25
CA ILE A 334 8.47 -19.02 -6.44
C ILE A 334 9.81 -18.39 -6.04
N PHE A 335 9.82 -17.40 -5.15
CA PHE A 335 11.06 -16.80 -4.65
C PHE A 335 11.98 -17.83 -4.00
N ASP A 336 11.43 -18.69 -3.13
CA ASP A 336 12.20 -19.73 -2.45
C ASP A 336 12.79 -20.74 -3.46
N LYS A 337 11.98 -21.16 -4.44
CA LYS A 337 12.38 -22.13 -5.47
C LYS A 337 13.47 -21.58 -6.40
N THR A 338 13.38 -20.31 -6.78
CA THR A 338 14.27 -19.68 -7.76
C THR A 338 15.53 -19.07 -7.13
N GLY A 339 15.60 -19.00 -5.81
CA GLY A 339 16.74 -18.45 -5.09
C GLY A 339 16.81 -16.92 -5.05
N TRP A 340 15.70 -16.24 -5.32
CA TRP A 340 15.59 -14.82 -5.06
C TRP A 340 15.45 -14.59 -3.56
N LYS A 341 16.54 -14.21 -2.90
CA LYS A 341 16.64 -14.08 -1.44
C LYS A 341 16.36 -12.66 -0.94
#